data_ed2ecaf9e05dc75ace11b6e9b0974fbf
#
_entry.id   ed2ecaf9e05dc75ace11b6e9b0974fbf
#
_cell.length_a   1.000
_cell.length_b   1.000
_cell.length_c   1.000
_cell.angle_alpha   90.00
_cell.angle_beta   90.00
_cell.angle_gamma   90.00
#
_symmetry.space_group_name_H-M   'P 1'
#
loop_
_entity.id
_entity.type
_entity.pdbx_description
1 polymer ?
#
loop_
_entity_poly.entity_id
_entity_poly.type
_entity_poly.pdbx_seq_one_letter_code
_entity_poly.pdbx_strand_id
1 'polypeptide(L)'
;MKYFVLASLLCLCACSDDNDNKNNEIPQDLVELKVDASEISIAQGDTRTVKITSGNGEYVVTSANEEVVTAEVDGDLVTLTAVEGKNNAQGVVYVRDKYYQRAKILVNTAAEFELKLNKTLFTLYSQVEGADEAIIKIYTGNGGYSLEVVDENNCIEVDQSTLEDSESFTVKGIAQGNAEVKITDRKGKEAFVNLNVIAPKQITTDADEKGVLINANQGSQQVKILTGNGEYQIHDAGDSRIIRLEVYGNVVTVTGRKAGETSFTLIDAKKQISQPIHVVIASEKRWYMNLGRDYAVWTHFGEMTGDGLESIKAATNDFKLKKMTWELVTRIDGTNWLQTFIGKEGYFILRGGDWENNKGRQMELVGISDKLKLRTGHGAFELGAWTHIALVVDCSKGKDDYNEKYKLYINGKQLQWTDTHKTDIDYSEIDLCAGYDGGRVSIGKASDNKRFLDGAILEARIWYVCRTEEQLKANAWNLEEVNPEGLLARWDFSAGAPVAYIEDGTNSDHELLMHISKYDSWNATEFPMSRFGEAPIEVPFK
;
A
#
# COMPACT_ATOMS: atom_id res chain seq x y z
N MET A 1 13.74 -5.77 -28.30
CA MET A 1 13.60 -6.98 -29.10
C MET A 1 12.14 -7.37 -29.05
N LYS A 2 11.42 -7.23 -30.17
CA LYS A 2 9.95 -7.35 -30.25
C LYS A 2 9.59 -8.83 -30.33
N TYR A 3 8.72 -9.30 -29.45
CA TYR A 3 8.09 -10.62 -29.59
C TYR A 3 6.82 -10.49 -30.44
N PHE A 4 6.81 -11.24 -31.54
CA PHE A 4 5.66 -11.44 -32.42
C PHE A 4 4.75 -12.51 -31.79
N VAL A 5 3.51 -12.16 -31.53
CA VAL A 5 2.45 -13.12 -31.23
C VAL A 5 1.82 -13.51 -32.58
N LEU A 6 1.92 -14.79 -32.94
CA LEU A 6 1.30 -15.36 -34.11
C LEU A 6 -0.12 -15.81 -33.76
N ALA A 7 -1.10 -15.07 -34.18
CA ALA A 7 -2.50 -15.48 -34.10
C ALA A 7 -2.81 -16.42 -35.29
N SER A 8 -3.13 -17.67 -35.01
CA SER A 8 -3.62 -18.61 -36.01
C SER A 8 -5.10 -18.40 -36.29
N LEU A 9 -5.40 -17.92 -37.47
CA LEU A 9 -6.74 -17.73 -38.03
C LEU A 9 -7.30 -19.09 -38.44
N LEU A 10 -8.35 -19.56 -37.79
CA LEU A 10 -9.13 -20.72 -38.23
C LEU A 10 -10.13 -20.30 -39.32
N CYS A 11 -9.93 -20.80 -40.54
CA CYS A 11 -10.91 -20.74 -41.60
C CYS A 11 -12.04 -21.73 -41.32
N LEU A 12 -13.26 -21.20 -41.16
CA LEU A 12 -14.50 -21.93 -41.19
C LEU A 12 -14.96 -22.06 -42.66
N CYS A 13 -14.90 -23.28 -43.23
CA CYS A 13 -15.68 -23.61 -44.42
C CYS A 13 -17.03 -24.12 -43.99
N ALA A 14 -18.05 -23.37 -44.33
CA ALA A 14 -19.44 -23.80 -44.24
C ALA A 14 -19.79 -24.64 -45.48
N CYS A 15 -20.25 -25.87 -45.28
CA CYS A 15 -21.09 -26.58 -46.23
C CYS A 15 -22.39 -26.94 -45.53
N SER A 16 -23.50 -26.46 -46.09
CA SER A 16 -24.86 -26.80 -45.71
C SER A 16 -25.21 -28.16 -46.30
N ASP A 17 -25.84 -29.04 -45.55
CA ASP A 17 -27.21 -29.52 -45.69
C ASP A 17 -27.44 -30.83 -44.92
N ASP A 18 -28.65 -30.86 -44.37
CA ASP A 18 -29.55 -31.90 -43.92
C ASP A 18 -29.46 -32.49 -42.50
N ASN A 19 -30.43 -32.00 -41.75
CA ASN A 19 -31.23 -32.64 -40.70
C ASN A 19 -30.68 -33.97 -40.07
N ASP A 20 -30.13 -33.83 -38.89
CA ASP A 20 -30.58 -34.63 -37.75
C ASP A 20 -30.24 -33.94 -36.44
N ASN A 21 -31.29 -33.62 -35.68
CA ASN A 21 -31.30 -32.92 -34.42
C ASN A 21 -30.58 -33.76 -33.34
N LYS A 22 -29.29 -33.44 -33.06
CA LYS A 22 -28.66 -33.62 -31.74
C LYS A 22 -27.85 -32.37 -31.46
N ASN A 23 -28.37 -31.51 -30.58
CA ASN A 23 -27.69 -30.36 -30.04
C ASN A 23 -26.36 -30.79 -29.37
N ASN A 24 -25.26 -30.75 -30.10
CA ASN A 24 -23.93 -30.66 -29.53
C ASN A 24 -23.61 -29.16 -29.34
N GLU A 25 -24.25 -28.54 -28.38
CA GLU A 25 -23.84 -27.22 -27.93
C GLU A 25 -22.45 -27.35 -27.26
N ILE A 26 -21.43 -26.78 -27.88
CA ILE A 26 -20.11 -26.62 -27.25
C ILE A 26 -20.35 -25.67 -26.08
N PRO A 27 -20.06 -26.09 -24.83
CA PRO A 27 -20.26 -25.24 -23.66
C PRO A 27 -19.46 -23.95 -23.76
N GLN A 28 -20.00 -22.84 -23.23
CA GLN A 28 -19.29 -21.57 -23.15
C GLN A 28 -18.03 -21.64 -22.23
N ASP A 29 -17.97 -22.61 -21.33
CA ASP A 29 -16.87 -22.83 -20.37
C ASP A 29 -16.08 -24.10 -20.69
N LEU A 30 -15.55 -24.19 -21.91
CA LEU A 30 -14.73 -25.32 -22.32
C LEU A 30 -13.41 -25.34 -21.55
N VAL A 31 -13.14 -26.40 -20.78
CA VAL A 31 -11.91 -26.56 -20.01
C VAL A 31 -10.82 -27.13 -20.93
N GLU A 32 -9.66 -26.47 -20.98
CA GLU A 32 -8.50 -26.95 -21.76
C GLU A 32 -8.01 -28.32 -21.27
N LEU A 33 -7.79 -29.26 -22.19
CA LEU A 33 -7.25 -30.60 -21.86
C LEU A 33 -5.76 -30.49 -21.60
N LYS A 34 -5.34 -30.83 -20.38
CA LYS A 34 -3.94 -30.84 -19.95
C LYS A 34 -3.57 -32.14 -19.26
N VAL A 35 -2.32 -32.52 -19.42
CA VAL A 35 -1.69 -33.66 -18.74
C VAL A 35 -0.53 -33.15 -17.89
N ASP A 36 -0.16 -33.84 -16.84
CA ASP A 36 0.95 -33.50 -15.95
C ASP A 36 2.33 -33.72 -16.60
N ALA A 37 2.43 -34.61 -17.61
CA ALA A 37 3.64 -34.84 -18.38
C ALA A 37 3.33 -34.94 -19.88
N SER A 38 3.91 -34.06 -20.71
CA SER A 38 3.83 -34.11 -22.18
C SER A 38 4.96 -34.92 -22.82
N GLU A 39 5.97 -35.31 -22.06
CA GLU A 39 7.07 -36.18 -22.46
C GLU A 39 7.47 -37.08 -21.28
N ILE A 40 7.67 -38.36 -21.55
CA ILE A 40 7.99 -39.36 -20.54
C ILE A 40 8.98 -40.38 -21.10
N SER A 41 9.83 -40.93 -20.24
CA SER A 41 10.78 -42.00 -20.58
C SER A 41 10.37 -43.30 -19.88
N ILE A 42 10.22 -44.38 -20.63
CA ILE A 42 9.78 -45.67 -20.10
C ILE A 42 10.78 -46.76 -20.54
N ALA A 43 11.34 -47.49 -19.59
CA ALA A 43 12.19 -48.64 -19.91
C ALA A 43 11.34 -49.77 -20.54
N GLN A 44 11.94 -50.56 -21.43
CA GLN A 44 11.24 -51.66 -22.10
C GLN A 44 10.56 -52.60 -21.11
N GLY A 45 9.34 -52.98 -21.43
CA GLY A 45 8.51 -53.84 -20.59
C GLY A 45 7.93 -53.15 -19.35
N ASP A 46 8.27 -51.88 -19.13
CA ASP A 46 7.79 -51.13 -17.99
C ASP A 46 6.52 -50.32 -18.32
N THR A 47 5.80 -49.95 -17.27
CA THR A 47 4.58 -49.19 -17.33
C THR A 47 4.74 -47.93 -16.51
N ARG A 48 4.19 -46.82 -17.02
CA ARG A 48 4.13 -45.51 -16.32
C ARG A 48 2.76 -44.86 -16.47
N THR A 49 2.41 -44.04 -15.53
CA THR A 49 1.15 -43.31 -15.54
C THR A 49 1.36 -41.83 -15.80
N VAL A 50 0.43 -41.21 -16.51
CA VAL A 50 0.33 -39.76 -16.75
C VAL A 50 -1.06 -39.34 -16.35
N LYS A 51 -1.17 -38.30 -15.51
CA LYS A 51 -2.45 -37.82 -15.02
C LYS A 51 -3.01 -36.70 -15.90
N ILE A 52 -4.29 -36.79 -16.21
CA ILE A 52 -5.03 -35.70 -16.83
C ILE A 52 -5.38 -34.69 -15.74
N THR A 53 -4.78 -33.49 -15.81
CA THR A 53 -4.92 -32.45 -14.78
C THR A 53 -6.09 -31.53 -15.00
N SER A 54 -6.58 -31.42 -16.24
CA SER A 54 -7.79 -30.69 -16.60
C SER A 54 -8.36 -31.21 -17.92
N GLY A 55 -9.65 -31.03 -18.16
CA GLY A 55 -10.36 -31.46 -19.37
C GLY A 55 -11.85 -31.63 -19.11
N ASN A 56 -12.58 -32.16 -20.10
CA ASN A 56 -14.04 -32.19 -20.06
C ASN A 56 -14.63 -33.62 -19.88
N GLY A 57 -13.80 -34.58 -19.48
CA GLY A 57 -14.23 -35.96 -19.22
C GLY A 57 -14.38 -36.82 -20.47
N GLU A 58 -14.79 -38.09 -20.28
CA GLU A 58 -14.90 -39.14 -21.33
C GLU A 58 -13.60 -39.26 -22.14
N TYR A 59 -12.49 -39.45 -21.43
CA TYR A 59 -11.18 -39.45 -22.05
C TYR A 59 -10.96 -40.75 -22.84
N VAL A 60 -10.37 -40.60 -24.01
CA VAL A 60 -9.94 -41.70 -24.89
C VAL A 60 -8.47 -41.51 -25.22
N VAL A 61 -7.70 -42.56 -25.12
CA VAL A 61 -6.29 -42.56 -25.49
C VAL A 61 -6.06 -43.38 -26.74
N THR A 62 -5.07 -42.97 -27.54
CA THR A 62 -4.70 -43.66 -28.77
C THR A 62 -3.19 -43.58 -28.95
N SER A 63 -2.52 -44.71 -29.03
CA SER A 63 -1.13 -44.76 -29.45
C SER A 63 -1.01 -44.63 -30.97
N ALA A 64 -0.12 -43.76 -31.42
CA ALA A 64 0.24 -43.65 -32.84
C ALA A 64 1.12 -44.79 -33.31
N ASN A 65 1.75 -45.54 -32.39
CA ASN A 65 2.60 -46.68 -32.68
C ASN A 65 2.55 -47.71 -31.54
N GLU A 66 1.58 -48.61 -31.58
CA GLU A 66 1.36 -49.64 -30.56
C GLU A 66 2.51 -50.67 -30.50
N GLU A 67 3.37 -50.74 -31.52
CA GLU A 67 4.58 -51.57 -31.45
C GLU A 67 5.67 -50.97 -30.55
N VAL A 68 5.57 -49.68 -30.18
CA VAL A 68 6.52 -48.97 -29.30
C VAL A 68 5.93 -48.76 -27.93
N VAL A 69 4.68 -48.29 -27.86
CA VAL A 69 3.98 -48.01 -26.62
C VAL A 69 2.50 -48.32 -26.76
N THR A 70 1.92 -49.01 -25.79
CA THR A 70 0.47 -49.14 -25.64
C THR A 70 -0.03 -48.19 -24.58
N ALA A 71 -1.31 -47.78 -24.67
CA ALA A 71 -1.91 -46.82 -23.74
C ALA A 71 -3.33 -47.24 -23.38
N GLU A 72 -3.65 -47.13 -22.12
CA GLU A 72 -4.99 -47.31 -21.54
C GLU A 72 -5.35 -46.12 -20.68
N VAL A 73 -6.65 -45.83 -20.51
CA VAL A 73 -7.12 -44.75 -19.63
C VAL A 73 -8.20 -45.27 -18.70
N ASP A 74 -8.06 -44.94 -17.42
CA ASP A 74 -9.06 -45.20 -16.40
C ASP A 74 -9.28 -43.88 -15.60
N GLY A 75 -10.48 -43.32 -15.75
CA GLY A 75 -10.79 -42.02 -15.18
C GLY A 75 -9.90 -40.91 -15.74
N ASP A 76 -9.07 -40.31 -14.89
CA ASP A 76 -8.10 -39.29 -15.23
C ASP A 76 -6.65 -39.79 -15.34
N LEU A 77 -6.45 -41.09 -15.23
CA LEU A 77 -5.14 -41.73 -15.25
C LEU A 77 -4.88 -42.44 -16.58
N VAL A 78 -3.85 -42.03 -17.29
CA VAL A 78 -3.37 -42.66 -18.53
C VAL A 78 -2.21 -43.59 -18.21
N THR A 79 -2.39 -44.87 -18.44
CA THR A 79 -1.35 -45.89 -18.26
C THR A 79 -0.65 -46.15 -19.60
N LEU A 80 0.68 -46.00 -19.63
CA LEU A 80 1.54 -46.15 -20.79
C LEU A 80 2.48 -47.34 -20.56
N THR A 81 2.49 -48.30 -21.48
CA THR A 81 3.39 -49.50 -21.38
C THR A 81 4.33 -49.54 -22.58
N ALA A 82 5.63 -49.49 -22.32
CA ALA A 82 6.66 -49.63 -23.34
C ALA A 82 6.80 -51.09 -23.79
N VAL A 83 6.74 -51.34 -25.10
CA VAL A 83 6.82 -52.68 -25.67
C VAL A 83 8.26 -53.21 -25.63
N GLU A 84 8.43 -54.47 -25.24
CA GLU A 84 9.74 -55.12 -25.22
C GLU A 84 10.39 -55.16 -26.61
N GLY A 85 11.72 -55.11 -26.67
CA GLY A 85 12.49 -55.20 -27.88
C GLY A 85 12.59 -53.95 -28.74
N LYS A 86 12.00 -52.84 -28.30
CA LYS A 86 11.99 -51.52 -29.02
C LYS A 86 12.90 -50.49 -28.33
N ASN A 87 14.21 -50.75 -28.37
CA ASN A 87 15.22 -49.83 -27.80
C ASN A 87 15.36 -48.54 -28.61
N ASN A 88 15.56 -47.43 -27.91
CA ASN A 88 15.78 -46.09 -28.48
C ASN A 88 14.70 -45.73 -29.52
N ALA A 89 13.47 -46.16 -29.28
CA ALA A 89 12.32 -45.79 -30.07
C ALA A 89 11.51 -44.68 -29.40
N GLN A 90 10.73 -43.99 -30.23
CA GLN A 90 9.86 -42.93 -29.77
C GLN A 90 8.43 -43.24 -30.20
N GLY A 91 7.53 -43.24 -29.23
CA GLY A 91 6.10 -43.39 -29.45
C GLY A 91 5.37 -42.07 -29.16
N VAL A 92 4.18 -41.93 -29.69
CA VAL A 92 3.29 -40.79 -29.44
C VAL A 92 1.93 -41.31 -29.01
N VAL A 93 1.43 -40.82 -27.89
CA VAL A 93 0.10 -41.12 -27.41
C VAL A 93 -0.73 -39.83 -27.41
N TYR A 94 -1.93 -39.91 -27.93
CA TYR A 94 -2.89 -38.82 -27.91
C TYR A 94 -3.98 -39.10 -26.89
N VAL A 95 -4.24 -38.15 -26.06
CA VAL A 95 -5.41 -38.11 -25.16
C VAL A 95 -6.45 -37.18 -25.78
N ARG A 96 -7.71 -37.60 -25.81
CA ARG A 96 -8.82 -36.83 -26.34
C ARG A 96 -9.96 -36.84 -25.33
N ASP A 97 -10.61 -35.68 -25.12
CA ASP A 97 -11.82 -35.59 -24.33
C ASP A 97 -13.11 -35.66 -25.17
N LYS A 98 -14.29 -35.61 -24.55
CA LYS A 98 -15.60 -35.68 -25.22
C LYS A 98 -15.85 -34.55 -26.22
N TYR A 99 -15.16 -33.40 -26.07
CA TYR A 99 -15.25 -32.28 -27.01
C TYR A 99 -14.13 -32.25 -28.04
N TYR A 100 -13.42 -33.37 -28.20
CA TYR A 100 -12.37 -33.56 -29.19
C TYR A 100 -11.11 -32.72 -28.98
N GLN A 101 -10.95 -32.08 -27.81
CA GLN A 101 -9.66 -31.48 -27.45
C GLN A 101 -8.61 -32.59 -27.33
N ARG A 102 -7.37 -32.27 -27.65
CA ARG A 102 -6.27 -33.25 -27.68
C ARG A 102 -5.08 -32.76 -26.88
N ALA A 103 -4.52 -33.68 -26.09
CA ALA A 103 -3.19 -33.54 -25.52
C ALA A 103 -2.28 -34.61 -26.13
N LYS A 104 -0.99 -34.34 -26.27
CA LYS A 104 0.01 -35.22 -26.82
C LYS A 104 1.01 -35.58 -25.73
N ILE A 105 1.30 -36.89 -25.63
CA ILE A 105 2.34 -37.42 -24.75
C ILE A 105 3.40 -38.08 -25.64
N LEU A 106 4.64 -37.61 -25.54
CA LEU A 106 5.79 -38.20 -26.21
C LEU A 106 6.42 -39.26 -25.29
N VAL A 107 6.61 -40.47 -25.78
CA VAL A 107 7.18 -41.57 -25.00
C VAL A 107 8.52 -41.99 -25.62
N ASN A 108 9.59 -41.85 -24.86
CA ASN A 108 10.93 -42.34 -25.24
C ASN A 108 11.18 -43.69 -24.59
N THR A 109 11.62 -44.68 -25.36
CA THR A 109 11.89 -46.06 -24.86
C THR A 109 13.37 -46.41 -24.98
N ALA A 110 13.92 -47.07 -23.97
CA ALA A 110 15.29 -47.59 -23.96
C ALA A 110 15.36 -48.86 -23.11
N ALA A 111 16.45 -49.65 -23.22
CA ALA A 111 16.66 -50.81 -22.36
C ALA A 111 16.80 -50.41 -20.89
N GLU A 112 17.47 -49.31 -20.67
CA GLU A 112 17.60 -48.64 -19.37
C GLU A 112 17.81 -47.15 -19.57
N PHE A 113 17.44 -46.38 -18.60
CA PHE A 113 17.66 -44.92 -18.55
C PHE A 113 18.63 -44.55 -17.43
N GLU A 114 19.39 -43.51 -17.63
CA GLU A 114 20.10 -42.85 -16.51
C GLU A 114 19.09 -42.23 -15.55
N LEU A 115 19.35 -42.35 -14.26
CA LEU A 115 18.55 -41.69 -13.25
C LEU A 115 18.96 -40.19 -13.14
N LYS A 116 18.05 -39.30 -13.53
CA LYS A 116 18.27 -37.83 -13.53
C LYS A 116 17.18 -37.11 -12.75
N LEU A 117 17.62 -36.16 -11.96
CA LEU A 117 16.76 -35.33 -11.11
C LEU A 117 16.69 -33.92 -11.65
N ASN A 118 15.65 -33.18 -11.23
CA ASN A 118 15.52 -31.76 -11.53
C ASN A 118 16.66 -30.91 -10.95
N LYS A 119 17.17 -31.28 -9.77
CA LYS A 119 18.27 -30.60 -9.09
C LYS A 119 18.87 -31.53 -8.02
N THR A 120 20.16 -31.38 -7.77
CA THR A 120 20.93 -32.25 -6.85
C THR A 120 21.40 -31.50 -5.58
N LEU A 121 21.19 -30.20 -5.49
CA LEU A 121 21.54 -29.40 -4.32
C LEU A 121 20.43 -28.40 -4.02
N PHE A 122 19.91 -28.43 -2.80
CA PHE A 122 18.91 -27.50 -2.30
C PHE A 122 19.41 -26.83 -1.02
N THR A 123 19.05 -25.54 -0.88
CA THR A 123 19.18 -24.80 0.37
C THR A 123 17.78 -24.49 0.85
N LEU A 124 17.42 -24.97 2.03
CA LEU A 124 16.13 -24.75 2.67
C LEU A 124 16.31 -23.85 3.91
N TYR A 125 15.27 -23.13 4.26
CA TYR A 125 15.24 -22.31 5.48
C TYR A 125 14.30 -22.96 6.48
N SER A 126 14.82 -23.49 7.57
CA SER A 126 14.00 -24.15 8.59
C SER A 126 12.91 -23.20 9.12
N GLN A 127 11.67 -23.70 9.22
CA GLN A 127 10.51 -22.97 9.77
C GLN A 127 10.13 -21.69 9.00
N VAL A 128 10.46 -21.59 7.73
CA VAL A 128 10.07 -20.47 6.86
C VAL A 128 9.15 -20.99 5.77
N GLU A 129 7.83 -20.79 5.92
CA GLU A 129 6.82 -21.23 4.96
C GLU A 129 7.17 -20.85 3.52
N GLY A 130 7.14 -21.84 2.61
CA GLY A 130 7.49 -21.68 1.19
C GLY A 130 8.99 -21.56 0.90
N ALA A 131 9.87 -21.54 1.92
CA ALA A 131 11.31 -21.64 1.78
C ALA A 131 11.90 -22.83 2.55
N ASP A 132 11.09 -23.55 3.29
CA ASP A 132 11.43 -24.74 4.05
C ASP A 132 11.18 -26.04 3.27
N GLU A 133 10.59 -25.98 2.09
CA GLU A 133 10.23 -27.14 1.30
C GLU A 133 10.87 -27.13 -0.08
N ALA A 134 11.19 -28.33 -0.59
CA ALA A 134 11.62 -28.55 -1.96
C ALA A 134 10.99 -29.81 -2.54
N ILE A 135 10.52 -29.70 -3.79
CA ILE A 135 10.03 -30.84 -4.57
C ILE A 135 11.19 -31.36 -5.44
N ILE A 136 11.59 -32.61 -5.21
CA ILE A 136 12.57 -33.32 -6.00
C ILE A 136 11.80 -34.17 -7.02
N LYS A 137 12.06 -33.92 -8.33
CA LYS A 137 11.44 -34.62 -9.43
C LYS A 137 12.44 -35.48 -10.15
N ILE A 138 12.05 -36.70 -10.47
CA ILE A 138 12.81 -37.60 -11.29
C ILE A 138 12.41 -37.38 -12.75
N TYR A 139 13.34 -36.90 -13.58
CA TYR A 139 13.07 -36.67 -14.99
C TYR A 139 13.24 -37.89 -15.86
N THR A 140 14.23 -38.74 -15.54
CA THR A 140 14.46 -40.00 -16.21
C THR A 140 14.92 -41.02 -15.20
N GLY A 141 14.58 -42.28 -15.43
CA GLY A 141 14.96 -43.42 -14.59
C GLY A 141 14.16 -44.67 -15.00
N ASN A 142 14.31 -45.73 -14.27
CA ASN A 142 13.76 -47.02 -14.64
C ASN A 142 12.58 -47.46 -13.76
N GLY A 143 12.00 -46.52 -12.99
CA GLY A 143 10.87 -46.81 -12.09
C GLY A 143 11.26 -47.63 -10.84
N GLY A 144 10.27 -47.89 -9.97
CA GLY A 144 10.49 -48.68 -8.75
C GLY A 144 11.53 -48.04 -7.83
N TYR A 145 11.36 -46.74 -7.58
CA TYR A 145 12.30 -45.93 -6.81
C TYR A 145 12.24 -46.24 -5.32
N SER A 146 13.40 -46.25 -4.69
CA SER A 146 13.55 -46.31 -3.24
C SER A 146 14.42 -45.17 -2.76
N LEU A 147 14.11 -44.64 -1.57
CA LEU A 147 14.85 -43.55 -0.94
C LEU A 147 15.63 -44.07 0.28
N GLU A 148 16.88 -43.67 0.39
CA GLU A 148 17.71 -43.82 1.58
C GLU A 148 18.12 -42.44 2.06
N VAL A 149 17.77 -42.09 3.31
CA VAL A 149 18.01 -40.75 3.90
C VAL A 149 19.19 -40.86 4.86
N VAL A 150 20.19 -40.03 4.64
CA VAL A 150 21.32 -39.86 5.55
C VAL A 150 21.17 -38.47 6.18
N ASP A 151 20.69 -38.43 7.42
CA ASP A 151 20.42 -37.20 8.17
C ASP A 151 20.82 -37.37 9.64
N GLU A 152 22.11 -37.19 9.91
CA GLU A 152 22.65 -37.34 11.26
C GLU A 152 22.11 -36.28 12.25
N ASN A 153 21.61 -35.18 11.75
CA ASN A 153 21.16 -34.03 12.54
C ASN A 153 19.64 -33.98 12.72
N ASN A 154 18.89 -34.89 12.11
CA ASN A 154 17.43 -34.87 12.02
C ASN A 154 16.95 -33.50 11.52
N CYS A 155 17.56 -33.00 10.44
CA CYS A 155 17.29 -31.66 9.92
C CYS A 155 16.23 -31.61 8.82
N ILE A 156 15.81 -32.78 8.30
CA ILE A 156 14.80 -32.87 7.25
C ILE A 156 13.70 -33.90 7.59
N GLU A 157 12.54 -33.67 6.99
CA GLU A 157 11.45 -34.64 6.84
C GLU A 157 11.26 -34.92 5.35
N VAL A 158 11.06 -36.20 4.98
CA VAL A 158 10.85 -36.61 3.60
C VAL A 158 9.44 -37.21 3.45
N ASP A 159 8.63 -36.59 2.60
CA ASP A 159 7.35 -37.13 2.16
C ASP A 159 7.50 -37.77 0.78
N GLN A 160 7.41 -39.09 0.74
CA GLN A 160 7.49 -39.91 -0.47
C GLN A 160 6.13 -40.39 -0.98
N SER A 161 5.04 -39.86 -0.47
CA SER A 161 3.67 -40.29 -0.82
C SER A 161 3.35 -40.16 -2.30
N THR A 162 4.05 -39.28 -3.01
CA THR A 162 3.88 -39.04 -4.46
C THR A 162 4.94 -39.71 -5.32
N LEU A 163 5.84 -40.50 -4.73
CA LEU A 163 6.99 -41.08 -5.46
C LEU A 163 6.57 -42.07 -6.52
N GLU A 164 5.58 -42.91 -6.25
CA GLU A 164 5.09 -43.93 -7.20
C GLU A 164 4.23 -43.31 -8.30
N ASP A 165 3.35 -42.36 -7.94
CA ASP A 165 2.34 -41.81 -8.84
C ASP A 165 2.90 -40.71 -9.75
N SER A 166 3.76 -39.82 -9.21
CA SER A 166 4.24 -38.63 -9.92
C SER A 166 5.77 -38.53 -10.01
N GLU A 167 6.50 -39.58 -9.62
CA GLU A 167 7.97 -39.62 -9.67
C GLU A 167 8.62 -38.40 -9.00
N SER A 168 8.05 -37.99 -7.91
CA SER A 168 8.51 -36.87 -7.11
C SER A 168 8.31 -37.15 -5.64
N PHE A 169 9.13 -36.51 -4.82
CA PHE A 169 8.98 -36.50 -3.37
C PHE A 169 9.28 -35.09 -2.83
N THR A 170 8.74 -34.81 -1.67
CA THR A 170 8.94 -33.51 -1.02
C THR A 170 9.89 -33.65 0.15
N VAL A 171 10.81 -32.73 0.30
CA VAL A 171 11.69 -32.61 1.46
C VAL A 171 11.42 -31.31 2.17
N LYS A 172 11.24 -31.40 3.48
CA LYS A 172 11.03 -30.23 4.36
C LYS A 172 12.21 -30.09 5.31
N GLY A 173 12.77 -28.87 5.38
CA GLY A 173 13.81 -28.52 6.34
C GLY A 173 13.21 -28.12 7.70
N ILE A 174 13.49 -28.89 8.74
CA ILE A 174 12.93 -28.70 10.09
C ILE A 174 13.93 -28.12 11.09
N ALA A 175 15.23 -28.39 10.93
CA ALA A 175 16.28 -27.89 11.79
C ALA A 175 17.55 -27.60 10.97
N GLN A 176 18.45 -26.80 11.51
CA GLN A 176 19.73 -26.50 10.84
C GLN A 176 20.59 -27.75 10.75
N GLY A 177 21.10 -28.06 9.54
CA GLY A 177 21.96 -29.20 9.29
C GLY A 177 22.16 -29.48 7.82
N ASN A 178 22.86 -30.58 7.54
CA ASN A 178 23.02 -31.12 6.18
C ASN A 178 22.46 -32.52 6.15
N ALA A 179 21.82 -32.86 5.05
CA ALA A 179 21.32 -34.19 4.79
C ALA A 179 21.56 -34.59 3.33
N GLU A 180 21.56 -35.86 3.07
CA GLU A 180 21.61 -36.43 1.74
C GLU A 180 20.46 -37.42 1.56
N VAL A 181 19.80 -37.37 0.42
CA VAL A 181 18.82 -38.37 0.01
C VAL A 181 19.37 -39.08 -1.22
N LYS A 182 19.59 -40.39 -1.07
CA LYS A 182 19.97 -41.26 -2.14
C LYS A 182 18.72 -41.88 -2.75
N ILE A 183 18.59 -41.82 -4.04
CA ILE A 183 17.51 -42.40 -4.82
C ILE A 183 18.09 -43.58 -5.60
N THR A 184 17.47 -44.74 -5.53
CA THR A 184 17.86 -45.93 -6.30
C THR A 184 16.65 -46.42 -7.10
N ASP A 185 16.83 -46.65 -8.39
CA ASP A 185 15.79 -47.25 -9.25
C ASP A 185 15.88 -48.78 -9.29
N ARG A 186 14.87 -49.42 -9.90
CA ARG A 186 14.83 -50.91 -10.00
C ARG A 186 16.01 -51.53 -10.76
N LYS A 187 16.74 -50.76 -11.59
CA LYS A 187 17.94 -51.19 -12.30
C LYS A 187 19.22 -50.94 -11.52
N GLY A 188 19.11 -50.43 -10.29
CA GLY A 188 20.23 -50.11 -9.42
C GLY A 188 20.99 -48.87 -9.81
N LYS A 189 20.40 -47.97 -10.63
CA LYS A 189 20.97 -46.65 -10.89
C LYS A 189 20.70 -45.75 -9.68
N GLU A 190 21.71 -44.97 -9.32
CA GLU A 190 21.68 -44.12 -8.14
C GLU A 190 21.78 -42.64 -8.52
N ALA A 191 21.07 -41.79 -7.77
CA ALA A 191 21.21 -40.34 -7.80
C ALA A 191 21.17 -39.80 -6.37
N PHE A 192 21.82 -38.66 -6.14
CA PHE A 192 21.97 -38.06 -4.81
C PHE A 192 21.45 -36.65 -4.81
N VAL A 193 20.73 -36.29 -3.76
CA VAL A 193 20.28 -34.94 -3.47
C VAL A 193 20.91 -34.48 -2.16
N ASN A 194 21.69 -33.42 -2.23
CA ASN A 194 22.29 -32.78 -1.06
C ASN A 194 21.39 -31.63 -0.60
N LEU A 195 21.11 -31.61 0.69
CA LEU A 195 20.25 -30.65 1.34
C LEU A 195 21.04 -29.88 2.41
N ASN A 196 21.05 -28.57 2.29
CA ASN A 196 21.60 -27.69 3.30
C ASN A 196 20.45 -26.92 3.93
N VAL A 197 20.12 -27.24 5.17
CA VAL A 197 19.08 -26.55 5.92
C VAL A 197 19.73 -25.52 6.82
N ILE A 198 19.35 -24.27 6.64
CA ILE A 198 19.89 -23.14 7.39
C ILE A 198 18.77 -22.45 8.20
N ALA A 199 19.09 -22.03 9.41
CA ALA A 199 18.20 -21.19 10.20
C ALA A 199 18.18 -19.77 9.61
N PRO A 200 17.00 -19.12 9.48
CA PRO A 200 16.95 -17.74 9.10
C PRO A 200 17.65 -16.87 10.13
N LYS A 201 18.39 -15.86 9.66
CA LYS A 201 19.08 -14.91 10.55
C LYS A 201 18.07 -14.03 11.25
N GLN A 202 18.21 -13.86 12.55
CA GLN A 202 17.44 -12.88 13.31
C GLN A 202 17.77 -11.46 12.83
N ILE A 203 16.75 -10.60 12.76
CA ILE A 203 16.97 -9.18 12.49
C ILE A 203 17.55 -8.54 13.75
N THR A 204 18.72 -7.93 13.62
CA THR A 204 19.31 -7.08 14.66
C THR A 204 19.66 -5.73 14.08
N THR A 205 19.64 -4.70 14.93
CA THR A 205 19.93 -3.32 14.56
C THR A 205 20.97 -2.71 15.51
N ASP A 206 21.51 -1.56 15.13
CA ASP A 206 22.39 -0.77 16.01
C ASP A 206 21.62 -0.02 17.12
N ALA A 207 20.29 -0.12 17.13
CA ALA A 207 19.40 0.48 18.11
C ALA A 207 18.79 -0.53 19.11
N ASP A 208 19.02 -1.82 18.98
CA ASP A 208 18.34 -2.86 19.78
C ASP A 208 18.53 -2.69 21.30
N GLU A 209 19.73 -2.30 21.75
CA GLU A 209 20.02 -2.12 23.16
C GLU A 209 19.81 -0.67 23.65
N LYS A 210 19.97 0.30 22.77
CA LYS A 210 20.00 1.73 23.11
C LYS A 210 18.69 2.44 22.86
N GLY A 211 17.85 1.85 22.00
CA GLY A 211 16.72 2.54 21.43
C GLY A 211 17.14 3.70 20.50
N VAL A 212 16.17 4.50 20.12
CA VAL A 212 16.33 5.70 19.30
C VAL A 212 15.86 6.90 20.12
N LEU A 213 16.74 7.86 20.33
CA LEU A 213 16.42 9.11 21.00
C LEU A 213 16.52 10.25 20.00
N ILE A 214 15.41 10.90 19.69
CA ILE A 214 15.34 12.04 18.79
C ILE A 214 14.89 13.27 19.58
N ASN A 215 15.71 14.32 19.53
CA ASN A 215 15.24 15.63 19.92
C ASN A 215 14.43 16.20 18.76
N ALA A 216 13.29 16.83 19.02
CA ALA A 216 12.44 17.43 17.99
C ALA A 216 13.22 18.39 17.05
N ASN A 217 14.31 18.95 17.52
CA ASN A 217 15.20 19.84 16.77
C ASN A 217 16.13 19.13 15.78
N GLN A 218 16.27 17.80 15.84
CA GLN A 218 17.18 17.03 14.96
C GLN A 218 16.44 16.37 13.78
N GLY A 219 15.11 16.40 13.79
CA GLY A 219 14.27 15.89 12.73
C GLY A 219 14.26 14.38 12.63
N SER A 220 15.36 13.73 12.30
CA SER A 220 15.40 12.28 12.07
C SER A 220 16.69 11.63 12.53
N GLN A 221 16.62 10.31 12.77
CA GLN A 221 17.76 9.45 13.06
C GLN A 221 17.69 8.19 12.22
N GLN A 222 18.85 7.69 11.76
CA GLN A 222 18.94 6.45 11.03
C GLN A 222 19.27 5.28 11.96
N VAL A 223 18.56 4.18 11.75
CA VAL A 223 18.81 2.88 12.37
C VAL A 223 19.33 1.93 11.30
N LYS A 224 20.51 1.34 11.54
CA LYS A 224 21.09 0.36 10.62
C LYS A 224 20.69 -1.05 11.01
N ILE A 225 20.24 -1.82 10.05
CA ILE A 225 20.02 -3.25 10.19
C ILE A 225 21.36 -3.94 10.03
N LEU A 226 21.80 -4.67 11.05
CA LEU A 226 23.10 -5.34 11.12
C LEU A 226 23.04 -6.77 10.60
N THR A 227 21.97 -7.50 10.95
CA THR A 227 21.72 -8.87 10.50
C THR A 227 20.27 -9.04 10.08
N GLY A 228 20.00 -10.08 9.29
CA GLY A 228 18.67 -10.45 8.77
C GLY A 228 18.80 -11.11 7.39
N ASN A 229 17.69 -11.26 6.69
CA ASN A 229 17.60 -12.01 5.44
C ASN A 229 17.22 -11.14 4.21
N GLY A 230 17.35 -9.81 4.32
CA GLY A 230 17.09 -8.85 3.23
C GLY A 230 15.62 -8.51 3.04
N GLU A 231 15.32 -7.62 2.07
CA GLU A 231 13.96 -7.16 1.74
C GLU A 231 13.17 -6.66 2.96
N TYR A 232 13.81 -5.81 3.76
CA TYR A 232 13.24 -5.32 5.01
C TYR A 232 12.07 -4.38 4.79
N GLN A 233 11.02 -4.56 5.59
CA GLN A 233 9.81 -3.75 5.62
C GLN A 233 9.42 -3.44 7.06
N ILE A 234 8.59 -2.42 7.25
CA ILE A 234 7.96 -2.17 8.54
C ILE A 234 6.87 -3.23 8.77
N HIS A 235 6.95 -3.94 9.89
CA HIS A 235 5.93 -4.89 10.33
C HIS A 235 4.90 -4.21 11.23
N ASP A 236 5.36 -3.47 12.24
CA ASP A 236 4.56 -2.61 13.08
C ASP A 236 5.21 -1.23 13.10
N ALA A 237 4.48 -0.22 12.70
CA ALA A 237 4.96 1.15 12.60
C ALA A 237 4.93 1.92 13.94
N GLY A 238 4.32 1.35 14.97
CA GLY A 238 4.09 2.04 16.23
C GLY A 238 3.11 3.22 16.07
N ASP A 239 3.27 4.23 16.92
CA ASP A 239 2.40 5.41 16.90
C ASP A 239 2.84 6.42 15.85
N SER A 240 2.08 6.52 14.75
CA SER A 240 2.34 7.44 13.64
C SER A 240 2.22 8.93 14.00
N ARG A 241 1.62 9.26 15.15
CA ARG A 241 1.63 10.64 15.70
C ARG A 241 3.01 11.01 16.23
N ILE A 242 3.75 10.02 16.72
CA ILE A 242 5.04 10.21 17.38
C ILE A 242 6.17 10.13 16.38
N ILE A 243 6.12 9.15 15.47
CA ILE A 243 7.17 8.90 14.49
C ILE A 243 6.63 8.66 13.08
N ARG A 244 7.52 8.87 12.10
CA ARG A 244 7.40 8.37 10.73
C ARG A 244 8.60 7.48 10.44
N LEU A 245 8.38 6.43 9.69
CA LEU A 245 9.39 5.45 9.32
C LEU A 245 9.53 5.33 7.81
N GLU A 246 10.76 5.27 7.34
CA GLU A 246 11.10 4.93 5.96
C GLU A 246 12.19 3.89 5.95
N VAL A 247 12.05 2.85 5.10
CA VAL A 247 13.06 1.81 4.94
C VAL A 247 13.67 1.91 3.56
N TYR A 248 15.00 2.01 3.50
CA TYR A 248 15.74 1.94 2.26
C TYR A 248 16.95 1.00 2.41
N GLY A 249 16.90 -0.13 1.72
CA GLY A 249 17.93 -1.17 1.85
C GLY A 249 18.02 -1.70 3.28
N ASN A 250 19.15 -1.49 3.94
CA ASN A 250 19.39 -1.89 5.33
C ASN A 250 19.36 -0.71 6.33
N VAL A 251 18.72 0.39 5.95
CA VAL A 251 18.60 1.58 6.81
C VAL A 251 17.13 1.92 6.99
N VAL A 252 16.75 2.16 8.25
CA VAL A 252 15.45 2.71 8.64
C VAL A 252 15.67 4.16 9.06
N THR A 253 15.00 5.09 8.40
CA THR A 253 14.96 6.49 8.82
C THR A 253 13.77 6.69 9.75
N VAL A 254 14.03 7.06 10.99
CA VAL A 254 13.03 7.39 12.00
C VAL A 254 12.94 8.90 12.10
N THR A 255 11.80 9.48 11.77
CA THR A 255 11.55 10.92 11.87
C THR A 255 10.59 11.20 13.03
N GLY A 256 11.01 12.06 13.96
CA GLY A 256 10.17 12.50 15.08
C GLY A 256 9.08 13.48 14.62
N ARG A 257 7.84 13.24 15.02
CA ARG A 257 6.69 14.10 14.75
C ARG A 257 6.17 14.83 15.98
N LYS A 258 6.15 14.14 17.11
CA LYS A 258 5.63 14.66 18.38
C LYS A 258 6.41 14.05 19.53
N ALA A 259 6.58 14.80 20.63
CA ALA A 259 7.13 14.25 21.87
C ALA A 259 6.29 13.07 22.36
N GLY A 260 6.96 12.01 22.78
CA GLY A 260 6.34 10.79 23.25
C GLY A 260 7.24 9.58 23.07
N GLU A 261 6.73 8.43 23.43
CA GLU A 261 7.41 7.15 23.30
C GLU A 261 6.58 6.17 22.48
N THR A 262 7.25 5.41 21.65
CA THR A 262 6.65 4.34 20.85
C THR A 262 7.70 3.29 20.54
N SER A 263 7.31 2.23 19.86
CA SER A 263 8.25 1.25 19.31
C SER A 263 7.77 0.76 17.96
N PHE A 264 8.67 0.29 17.13
CA PHE A 264 8.37 -0.32 15.86
C PHE A 264 9.08 -1.65 15.69
N THR A 265 8.61 -2.48 14.77
CA THR A 265 9.25 -3.74 14.41
C THR A 265 9.45 -3.85 12.90
N LEU A 266 10.43 -4.65 12.50
CA LEU A 266 10.78 -4.91 11.11
C LEU A 266 10.45 -6.37 10.77
N ILE A 267 10.18 -6.64 9.51
CA ILE A 267 10.06 -7.99 8.94
C ILE A 267 10.96 -8.12 7.72
N ASP A 268 11.54 -9.29 7.50
CA ASP A 268 12.42 -9.55 6.36
C ASP A 268 11.83 -10.57 5.35
N ALA A 269 12.58 -10.87 4.29
CA ALA A 269 12.21 -11.82 3.24
C ALA A 269 11.93 -13.25 3.75
N LYS A 270 12.43 -13.61 4.93
CA LYS A 270 12.22 -14.92 5.57
C LYS A 270 11.20 -14.88 6.72
N LYS A 271 10.37 -13.83 6.75
CA LYS A 271 9.32 -13.61 7.74
C LYS A 271 9.83 -13.52 9.19
N GLN A 272 11.15 -13.25 9.37
CA GLN A 272 11.68 -12.96 10.69
C GLN A 272 11.26 -11.56 11.11
N ILE A 273 10.77 -11.45 12.34
CA ILE A 273 10.36 -10.16 12.94
C ILE A 273 11.46 -9.74 13.93
N SER A 274 11.84 -8.48 13.90
CA SER A 274 12.80 -7.91 14.84
C SER A 274 12.22 -7.84 16.25
N GLN A 275 13.10 -7.71 17.26
CA GLN A 275 12.67 -7.21 18.56
C GLN A 275 12.09 -5.79 18.37
N PRO A 276 11.15 -5.36 19.25
CA PRO A 276 10.66 -4.00 19.23
C PRO A 276 11.79 -2.99 19.44
N ILE A 277 11.95 -2.06 18.51
CA ILE A 277 12.92 -0.97 18.59
C ILE A 277 12.25 0.21 19.27
N HIS A 278 12.68 0.51 20.48
CA HIS A 278 12.08 1.59 21.27
C HIS A 278 12.53 2.97 20.78
N VAL A 279 11.59 3.90 20.65
CA VAL A 279 11.82 5.27 20.18
C VAL A 279 11.27 6.26 21.19
N VAL A 280 12.13 7.19 21.60
CA VAL A 280 11.76 8.31 22.46
C VAL A 280 11.97 9.61 21.68
N ILE A 281 10.92 10.38 21.53
CA ILE A 281 10.99 11.75 21.04
C ILE A 281 11.02 12.67 22.25
N ALA A 282 12.22 13.08 22.63
CA ALA A 282 12.44 13.92 23.80
C ALA A 282 12.25 15.40 23.43
N SER A 283 11.05 15.90 23.53
CA SER A 283 10.81 17.33 23.51
C SER A 283 9.72 17.67 24.51
N GLU A 284 10.07 18.41 25.53
CA GLU A 284 9.10 19.11 26.39
C GLU A 284 8.53 20.35 25.68
N LYS A 285 8.97 20.64 24.43
CA LYS A 285 8.67 21.88 23.71
C LYS A 285 7.83 21.58 22.48
N ARG A 286 6.73 22.28 22.34
CA ARG A 286 5.93 22.35 21.12
C ARG A 286 6.40 23.54 20.30
N TRP A 287 6.70 23.33 19.02
CA TRP A 287 7.16 24.39 18.13
C TRP A 287 6.00 24.90 17.29
N TYR A 288 6.10 26.14 16.82
CA TYR A 288 5.18 26.73 15.86
C TYR A 288 5.94 27.32 14.67
N MET A 289 5.29 27.41 13.53
CA MET A 289 5.81 28.11 12.35
C MET A 289 5.35 29.57 12.37
N ASN A 290 6.31 30.51 12.41
CA ASN A 290 6.02 31.94 12.30
C ASN A 290 6.00 32.35 10.83
N LEU A 291 4.81 32.56 10.28
CA LEU A 291 4.61 32.96 8.88
C LEU A 291 5.04 34.42 8.62
N GLY A 292 4.81 35.31 9.56
CA GLY A 292 5.34 36.69 9.62
C GLY A 292 5.15 37.51 8.36
N ARG A 293 4.06 37.36 7.62
CA ARG A 293 3.71 38.00 6.33
C ARG A 293 4.56 37.58 5.13
N ASP A 294 5.55 36.70 5.31
CA ASP A 294 6.45 36.30 4.22
C ASP A 294 6.18 34.88 3.74
N TYR A 295 5.66 34.05 4.62
CA TYR A 295 5.37 32.65 4.39
C TYR A 295 3.89 32.35 4.49
N ALA A 296 3.50 31.26 3.88
CA ALA A 296 2.20 30.65 3.95
C ALA A 296 2.34 29.16 3.71
N VAL A 297 1.29 28.42 3.95
CA VAL A 297 1.25 26.99 3.61
C VAL A 297 0.01 26.68 2.79
N TRP A 298 0.06 25.64 1.98
CA TRP A 298 -1.06 25.23 1.14
C TRP A 298 -1.03 23.74 0.85
N THR A 299 -2.19 23.18 0.65
CA THR A 299 -2.39 21.82 0.17
C THR A 299 -3.37 21.80 -0.98
N HIS A 300 -3.46 20.67 -1.67
CA HIS A 300 -4.50 20.45 -2.68
C HIS A 300 -5.18 19.10 -2.42
N PHE A 301 -6.41 19.01 -2.91
CA PHE A 301 -7.20 17.80 -2.89
C PHE A 301 -7.40 17.33 -4.33
N GLY A 302 -7.25 16.04 -4.59
CA GLY A 302 -7.30 15.48 -5.93
C GLY A 302 -5.93 15.33 -6.60
N GLU A 303 -5.93 14.80 -7.82
CA GLU A 303 -4.70 14.55 -8.58
C GLU A 303 -4.17 15.83 -9.24
N MET A 304 -2.85 16.02 -9.19
CA MET A 304 -2.16 17.06 -9.97
C MET A 304 -1.93 16.56 -11.40
N THR A 305 -2.37 17.33 -12.39
CA THR A 305 -2.14 17.03 -13.80
C THR A 305 -1.15 18.03 -14.40
N GLY A 306 0.02 17.53 -14.87
CA GLY A 306 1.06 18.32 -15.54
C GLY A 306 2.20 18.79 -14.63
N ASP A 307 3.21 19.43 -15.22
CA ASP A 307 4.45 19.89 -14.55
C ASP A 307 4.26 21.15 -13.68
N GLY A 308 3.06 21.63 -13.57
CA GLY A 308 2.70 22.83 -12.84
C GLY A 308 1.33 22.70 -12.21
N LEU A 309 1.13 23.47 -11.18
CA LEU A 309 -0.08 23.58 -10.39
C LEU A 309 -1.34 24.06 -11.16
N GLU A 310 -1.35 23.95 -12.48
CA GLU A 310 -2.34 24.58 -13.36
C GLU A 310 -3.66 23.82 -13.48
N SER A 311 -3.70 22.54 -13.13
CA SER A 311 -4.96 21.81 -13.14
C SER A 311 -4.99 20.68 -12.12
N ILE A 312 -5.73 20.89 -11.05
CA ILE A 312 -6.12 19.82 -10.14
C ILE A 312 -7.46 19.29 -10.63
N LYS A 313 -7.46 18.04 -11.02
CA LYS A 313 -8.68 17.34 -11.40
C LYS A 313 -9.19 16.58 -10.19
N ALA A 314 -10.46 16.78 -9.82
CA ALA A 314 -11.09 15.96 -8.78
C ALA A 314 -11.06 14.49 -9.23
N ALA A 315 -10.25 13.67 -8.58
CA ALA A 315 -10.15 12.25 -8.88
C ALA A 315 -11.38 11.47 -8.39
N THR A 316 -12.01 11.95 -7.30
CA THR A 316 -13.15 11.28 -6.64
C THR A 316 -14.15 12.29 -6.09
N ASN A 317 -15.32 11.82 -5.65
CA ASN A 317 -16.29 12.64 -4.90
C ASN A 317 -15.95 12.76 -3.40
N ASP A 318 -14.85 12.17 -2.94
CA ASP A 318 -14.50 12.05 -1.52
C ASP A 318 -14.21 13.41 -0.87
N PHE A 319 -13.84 14.41 -1.69
CA PHE A 319 -13.55 15.76 -1.24
C PHE A 319 -14.72 16.75 -1.42
N LYS A 320 -15.94 16.25 -1.67
CA LYS A 320 -17.17 17.00 -1.71
C LYS A 320 -17.96 16.81 -0.43
N LEU A 321 -17.80 17.72 0.48
CA LEU A 321 -18.24 17.58 1.86
C LEU A 321 -19.61 18.22 2.08
N LYS A 322 -20.61 17.44 2.47
CA LYS A 322 -21.92 17.93 2.92
C LYS A 322 -21.90 18.46 4.34
N LYS A 323 -20.96 17.98 5.14
CA LYS A 323 -20.62 18.44 6.48
C LYS A 323 -19.13 18.61 6.56
N MET A 324 -18.67 19.67 7.19
CA MET A 324 -17.26 19.99 7.28
C MET A 324 -16.96 20.75 8.57
N THR A 325 -15.78 20.52 9.12
CA THR A 325 -15.19 21.42 10.11
C THR A 325 -13.76 21.73 9.69
N TRP A 326 -13.41 23.00 9.60
CA TRP A 326 -12.03 23.48 9.54
C TRP A 326 -11.60 23.95 10.91
N GLU A 327 -10.40 23.55 11.34
CA GLU A 327 -9.78 24.03 12.56
C GLU A 327 -8.37 24.56 12.26
N LEU A 328 -8.01 25.65 12.91
CA LEU A 328 -6.69 26.27 12.85
C LEU A 328 -6.29 26.76 14.23
N VAL A 329 -5.15 26.29 14.73
CA VAL A 329 -4.51 26.84 15.91
C VAL A 329 -3.45 27.83 15.46
N THR A 330 -3.66 29.11 15.75
CA THR A 330 -2.84 30.21 15.24
C THR A 330 -2.62 31.30 16.29
N ARG A 331 -1.57 32.10 16.10
CA ARG A 331 -1.37 33.37 16.83
C ARG A 331 -1.33 34.49 15.79
N ILE A 332 -2.22 35.43 15.93
CA ILE A 332 -2.32 36.57 15.03
C ILE A 332 -1.57 37.73 15.69
N ASP A 333 -0.42 38.12 15.12
CA ASP A 333 0.47 39.10 15.71
C ASP A 333 0.17 40.53 15.21
N GLY A 334 -0.44 40.64 14.04
CA GLY A 334 -0.83 41.94 13.47
C GLY A 334 -2.03 41.85 12.55
N THR A 335 -2.52 43.00 12.09
CA THR A 335 -3.64 43.07 11.16
C THR A 335 -3.22 43.69 9.83
N ASN A 336 -3.86 43.23 8.76
CA ASN A 336 -3.73 43.70 7.41
C ASN A 336 -5.10 44.07 6.84
N TRP A 337 -5.12 44.73 5.69
CA TRP A 337 -6.32 44.99 4.93
C TRP A 337 -7.21 43.74 4.80
N LEU A 338 -6.62 42.63 4.33
CA LEU A 338 -7.19 41.31 4.39
C LEU A 338 -6.07 40.32 4.75
N GLN A 339 -6.36 39.32 5.55
CA GLN A 339 -5.44 38.24 5.82
C GLN A 339 -6.16 36.88 5.81
N THR A 340 -5.62 35.94 5.11
CA THR A 340 -6.20 34.60 4.96
C THR A 340 -5.90 33.77 6.19
N PHE A 341 -6.92 33.27 6.86
CA PHE A 341 -6.77 32.28 7.92
C PHE A 341 -6.68 30.89 7.31
N ILE A 342 -7.76 30.43 6.66
CA ILE A 342 -7.79 29.14 5.97
C ILE A 342 -8.85 29.18 4.86
N GLY A 343 -8.57 28.58 3.72
CA GLY A 343 -9.59 28.40 2.69
C GLY A 343 -9.07 28.41 1.27
N LYS A 344 -10.02 28.53 0.37
CA LYS A 344 -9.85 28.49 -1.09
C LYS A 344 -10.28 29.83 -1.67
N GLU A 345 -9.32 30.60 -2.12
CA GLU A 345 -9.60 31.90 -2.74
C GLU A 345 -10.56 31.75 -3.92
N GLY A 346 -11.51 32.65 -3.99
CA GLY A 346 -12.53 32.68 -5.05
C GLY A 346 -13.62 31.61 -4.94
N TYR A 347 -13.57 30.74 -3.94
CA TYR A 347 -14.59 29.71 -3.73
C TYR A 347 -15.17 29.70 -2.33
N PHE A 348 -14.35 29.48 -1.30
CA PHE A 348 -14.79 29.39 0.10
C PHE A 348 -13.59 29.65 1.02
N ILE A 349 -13.60 30.78 1.73
CA ILE A 349 -12.44 31.24 2.49
C ILE A 349 -12.85 31.94 3.78
N LEU A 350 -12.15 31.61 4.87
CA LEU A 350 -12.20 32.36 6.13
C LEU A 350 -11.00 33.29 6.21
N ARG A 351 -11.25 34.56 6.39
CA ARG A 351 -10.23 35.60 6.38
C ARG A 351 -10.50 36.70 7.41
N GLY A 352 -9.53 37.57 7.68
CA GLY A 352 -9.71 38.83 8.40
C GLY A 352 -10.53 39.82 7.57
N GLY A 353 -11.30 40.67 8.22
CA GLY A 353 -12.07 41.73 7.57
C GLY A 353 -11.17 42.80 6.91
N ASP A 354 -11.75 43.63 6.09
CA ASP A 354 -11.06 44.53 5.16
C ASP A 354 -10.98 46.00 5.59
N TRP A 355 -11.80 46.42 6.52
CA TRP A 355 -11.90 47.83 6.88
C TRP A 355 -10.74 48.31 7.76
N GLU A 356 -10.12 49.43 7.41
CA GLU A 356 -9.00 50.02 8.14
C GLU A 356 -7.89 49.02 8.53
N ASN A 357 -7.47 48.15 7.59
CA ASN A 357 -6.52 47.06 7.85
C ASN A 357 -6.98 46.13 8.98
N ASN A 358 -8.29 45.90 9.06
CA ASN A 358 -8.92 45.06 10.09
C ASN A 358 -8.62 45.49 11.53
N LYS A 359 -8.54 46.77 11.79
CA LYS A 359 -8.37 47.29 13.18
C LYS A 359 -9.46 46.81 14.13
N GLY A 360 -10.66 46.54 13.61
CA GLY A 360 -11.76 45.96 14.37
C GLY A 360 -11.58 44.50 14.73
N ARG A 361 -10.58 43.81 14.18
CA ARG A 361 -10.32 42.39 14.42
C ARG A 361 -11.56 41.53 14.16
N GLN A 362 -12.14 41.72 12.98
CA GLN A 362 -13.30 40.96 12.51
C GLN A 362 -12.85 39.76 11.66
N MET A 363 -13.66 38.71 11.70
CA MET A 363 -13.52 37.57 10.79
C MET A 363 -14.64 37.58 9.75
N GLU A 364 -14.29 37.18 8.55
CA GLU A 364 -15.18 37.19 7.41
C GLU A 364 -15.13 35.82 6.69
N LEU A 365 -16.30 35.21 6.50
CA LEU A 365 -16.47 34.03 5.62
C LEU A 365 -16.96 34.53 4.26
N VAL A 366 -16.21 34.18 3.20
CA VAL A 366 -16.54 34.61 1.84
C VAL A 366 -16.66 33.38 0.93
N GLY A 367 -17.74 33.35 0.17
CA GLY A 367 -17.99 32.33 -0.84
C GLY A 367 -17.73 32.85 -2.26
N ILE A 368 -18.06 32.00 -3.24
CA ILE A 368 -17.80 32.26 -4.66
C ILE A 368 -18.38 33.60 -5.12
N SER A 369 -17.57 34.38 -5.80
CA SER A 369 -17.97 35.70 -6.37
C SER A 369 -18.65 36.64 -5.37
N ASP A 370 -18.24 36.58 -4.09
CA ASP A 370 -18.84 37.34 -2.98
C ASP A 370 -20.37 37.12 -2.81
N LYS A 371 -20.90 36.00 -3.28
CA LYS A 371 -22.32 35.64 -3.11
C LYS A 371 -22.65 35.13 -1.70
N LEU A 372 -21.64 34.70 -0.96
CA LEU A 372 -21.67 34.48 0.48
C LEU A 372 -20.70 35.48 1.12
N LYS A 373 -21.15 36.26 2.10
CA LYS A 373 -20.28 37.15 2.85
C LYS A 373 -20.86 37.35 4.24
N LEU A 374 -20.30 36.67 5.22
CA LEU A 374 -20.68 36.77 6.63
C LEU A 374 -19.53 37.35 7.42
N ARG A 375 -19.80 38.30 8.29
CA ARG A 375 -18.79 38.97 9.10
C ARG A 375 -19.18 38.97 10.58
N THR A 376 -18.20 38.74 11.46
CA THR A 376 -18.38 38.84 12.90
C THR A 376 -18.41 40.30 13.34
N GLY A 377 -18.83 40.53 14.57
CA GLY A 377 -18.60 41.80 15.25
C GLY A 377 -17.11 42.08 15.48
N HIS A 378 -16.83 43.27 16.03
CA HIS A 378 -15.47 43.68 16.41
C HIS A 378 -14.92 42.81 17.55
N GLY A 379 -13.59 42.64 17.59
CA GLY A 379 -12.92 41.96 18.68
C GLY A 379 -13.05 40.42 18.63
N ALA A 380 -13.22 39.83 17.43
CA ALA A 380 -13.34 38.37 17.27
C ALA A 380 -12.10 37.59 17.75
N PHE A 381 -10.93 38.21 17.76
CA PHE A 381 -9.68 37.64 18.25
C PHE A 381 -8.77 38.67 18.90
N GLU A 382 -7.81 38.23 19.72
CA GLU A 382 -6.82 39.07 20.36
C GLU A 382 -5.45 38.97 19.63
N LEU A 383 -4.76 40.12 19.46
CA LEU A 383 -3.43 40.14 18.87
C LEU A 383 -2.38 39.58 19.85
N GLY A 384 -1.43 38.82 19.32
CA GLY A 384 -0.37 38.19 20.09
C GLY A 384 -0.82 37.00 20.95
N ALA A 385 -2.11 36.68 20.97
CA ALA A 385 -2.66 35.57 21.72
C ALA A 385 -2.87 34.35 20.83
N TRP A 386 -2.53 33.16 21.35
CA TRP A 386 -2.91 31.91 20.71
C TRP A 386 -4.43 31.77 20.63
N THR A 387 -4.90 31.35 19.51
CA THR A 387 -6.33 31.28 19.20
C THR A 387 -6.63 30.01 18.45
N HIS A 388 -7.59 29.23 18.90
CA HIS A 388 -8.21 28.17 18.14
C HIS A 388 -9.39 28.71 17.36
N ILE A 389 -9.35 28.62 16.05
CA ILE A 389 -10.41 29.02 15.13
C ILE A 389 -11.05 27.77 14.57
N ALA A 390 -12.37 27.62 14.65
CA ALA A 390 -13.08 26.53 14.00
C ALA A 390 -14.28 27.04 13.21
N LEU A 391 -14.38 26.61 11.95
CA LEU A 391 -15.54 26.87 11.09
C LEU A 391 -16.26 25.54 10.84
N VAL A 392 -17.48 25.42 11.36
CA VAL A 392 -18.36 24.27 11.17
C VAL A 392 -19.38 24.59 10.08
N VAL A 393 -19.48 23.72 9.08
CA VAL A 393 -20.38 23.88 7.94
C VAL A 393 -21.32 22.68 7.84
N ASP A 394 -22.62 22.94 7.85
CA ASP A 394 -23.67 21.93 7.60
C ASP A 394 -24.49 22.30 6.36
N CYS A 395 -24.14 21.72 5.22
CA CYS A 395 -24.83 21.97 3.95
C CYS A 395 -26.25 21.38 3.88
N SER A 396 -26.69 20.64 4.89
CA SER A 396 -28.11 20.24 5.00
C SER A 396 -29.04 21.41 5.38
N LYS A 397 -28.47 22.51 5.87
CA LYS A 397 -29.19 23.74 6.20
C LYS A 397 -29.29 24.64 4.97
N GLY A 398 -30.40 25.32 4.80
CA GLY A 398 -30.59 26.27 3.72
C GLY A 398 -29.82 27.57 3.93
N LYS A 399 -29.70 28.36 2.85
CA LYS A 399 -29.01 29.66 2.89
C LYS A 399 -29.66 30.69 3.85
N ASP A 400 -30.95 30.56 4.10
CA ASP A 400 -31.69 31.44 5.00
C ASP A 400 -31.39 31.14 6.48
N ASP A 401 -30.95 29.89 6.77
CA ASP A 401 -30.50 29.45 8.09
C ASP A 401 -28.96 29.58 8.23
N TYR A 402 -28.36 30.62 7.68
CA TYR A 402 -26.91 30.77 7.58
C TYR A 402 -26.18 30.67 8.92
N ASN A 403 -26.77 31.10 10.04
CA ASN A 403 -26.21 30.96 11.37
C ASN A 403 -26.13 29.47 11.84
N GLU A 404 -27.03 28.62 11.36
CA GLU A 404 -26.99 27.19 11.63
C GLU A 404 -26.11 26.44 10.62
N LYS A 405 -26.06 26.95 9.38
CA LYS A 405 -25.28 26.40 8.31
C LYS A 405 -23.78 26.64 8.48
N TYR A 406 -23.40 27.86 8.91
CA TYR A 406 -22.01 28.28 9.06
C TYR A 406 -21.77 28.77 10.48
N LYS A 407 -21.17 27.93 11.33
CA LYS A 407 -20.88 28.28 12.73
C LYS A 407 -19.40 28.54 12.90
N LEU A 408 -19.05 29.70 13.39
CA LEU A 408 -17.67 30.07 13.71
C LEU A 408 -17.45 29.97 15.21
N TYR A 409 -16.36 29.34 15.60
CA TYR A 409 -15.94 29.20 16.99
C TYR A 409 -14.55 29.78 17.20
N ILE A 410 -14.36 30.45 18.30
CA ILE A 410 -13.07 30.94 18.79
C ILE A 410 -12.85 30.37 20.19
N ASN A 411 -11.76 29.59 20.36
CA ASN A 411 -11.42 28.93 21.62
C ASN A 411 -12.58 28.08 22.17
N GLY A 412 -13.28 27.37 21.26
CA GLY A 412 -14.44 26.55 21.60
C GLY A 412 -15.73 27.32 21.90
N LYS A 413 -15.77 28.66 21.75
CA LYS A 413 -16.95 29.45 21.95
C LYS A 413 -17.50 29.97 20.63
N GLN A 414 -18.78 29.72 20.36
CA GLN A 414 -19.44 30.20 19.14
C GLN A 414 -19.51 31.74 19.08
N LEU A 415 -19.11 32.28 17.94
CA LEU A 415 -19.32 33.67 17.56
C LEU A 415 -20.50 33.81 16.61
N GLN A 416 -21.22 34.92 16.70
CA GLN A 416 -22.31 35.23 15.80
C GLN A 416 -21.84 36.07 14.60
N TRP A 417 -22.45 35.82 13.46
CA TRP A 417 -22.34 36.70 12.30
C TRP A 417 -23.25 37.92 12.53
N THR A 418 -22.68 39.08 12.75
CA THR A 418 -23.42 40.23 13.24
C THR A 418 -23.41 41.45 12.31
N ASP A 419 -22.41 41.53 11.41
CA ASP A 419 -22.24 42.65 10.52
C ASP A 419 -22.80 42.37 9.10
N THR A 420 -22.30 43.07 8.11
CA THR A 420 -22.74 42.93 6.71
C THR A 420 -22.65 41.50 6.25
N HIS A 421 -23.73 40.94 5.72
CA HIS A 421 -23.75 39.62 5.15
C HIS A 421 -24.48 39.57 3.82
N LYS A 422 -24.14 38.56 3.01
CA LYS A 422 -24.84 38.14 1.79
C LYS A 422 -25.00 36.64 1.85
N THR A 423 -26.15 36.14 1.43
CA THR A 423 -26.47 34.73 1.36
C THR A 423 -27.13 34.39 0.02
N ASP A 424 -26.53 34.89 -1.07
CA ASP A 424 -27.07 34.73 -2.43
C ASP A 424 -26.73 33.36 -3.05
N ILE A 425 -25.93 32.53 -2.35
CA ILE A 425 -25.61 31.18 -2.75
C ILE A 425 -25.99 30.18 -1.66
N ASP A 426 -26.50 29.06 -2.08
CA ASP A 426 -26.79 27.91 -1.21
C ASP A 426 -25.86 26.75 -1.57
N TYR A 427 -24.81 26.55 -0.79
CA TYR A 427 -23.92 25.42 -0.96
C TYR A 427 -24.62 24.13 -0.50
N SER A 428 -24.81 23.18 -1.41
CA SER A 428 -25.26 21.81 -1.09
C SER A 428 -24.12 20.90 -0.61
N GLU A 429 -22.90 21.30 -0.92
CA GLU A 429 -21.63 20.67 -0.52
C GLU A 429 -20.48 21.66 -0.65
N ILE A 430 -19.40 21.45 0.08
CA ILE A 430 -18.14 22.17 -0.09
C ILE A 430 -17.18 21.27 -0.86
N ASP A 431 -16.85 21.65 -2.07
CA ASP A 431 -15.90 20.94 -2.92
C ASP A 431 -14.47 21.42 -2.67
N LEU A 432 -13.66 20.59 -2.00
CA LEU A 432 -12.27 20.91 -1.70
C LEU A 432 -11.37 20.93 -2.94
N CYS A 433 -11.86 20.47 -4.09
CA CYS A 433 -11.18 20.55 -5.39
C CYS A 433 -11.60 21.79 -6.22
N ALA A 434 -12.70 22.46 -5.87
CA ALA A 434 -13.18 23.65 -6.59
C ALA A 434 -12.36 24.90 -6.28
N GLY A 435 -12.52 25.94 -7.09
CA GLY A 435 -11.93 27.28 -6.88
C GLY A 435 -10.85 27.65 -7.89
N TYR A 436 -10.27 28.85 -7.71
CA TYR A 436 -9.15 29.32 -8.50
C TYR A 436 -7.83 28.66 -8.05
N ASP A 437 -6.76 28.88 -8.78
CA ASP A 437 -5.41 28.36 -8.47
C ASP A 437 -5.32 26.84 -8.29
N GLY A 438 -6.02 26.10 -9.13
CA GLY A 438 -5.96 24.64 -9.11
C GLY A 438 -6.50 24.04 -7.81
N GLY A 439 -7.42 24.71 -7.12
CA GLY A 439 -8.10 24.17 -5.95
C GLY A 439 -7.28 24.13 -4.67
N ARG A 440 -6.26 24.97 -4.54
CA ARG A 440 -5.46 25.03 -3.30
C ARG A 440 -6.28 25.46 -2.10
N VAL A 441 -6.15 24.72 -1.01
CA VAL A 441 -6.51 25.19 0.33
C VAL A 441 -5.26 25.80 0.95
N SER A 442 -5.31 27.08 1.28
CA SER A 442 -4.17 27.84 1.80
C SER A 442 -4.42 28.39 3.20
N ILE A 443 -3.33 28.52 3.95
CA ILE A 443 -3.26 29.22 5.24
C ILE A 443 -2.23 30.33 5.09
N GLY A 444 -2.64 31.55 5.36
CA GLY A 444 -1.75 32.70 5.39
C GLY A 444 -1.48 33.38 4.05
N LYS A 445 -2.15 33.00 2.94
CA LYS A 445 -1.95 33.63 1.62
C LYS A 445 -3.20 33.53 0.76
N ALA A 446 -3.43 34.50 -0.09
CA ALA A 446 -4.42 34.45 -1.15
C ALA A 446 -3.77 34.11 -2.51
N SER A 447 -4.58 33.81 -3.52
CA SER A 447 -4.14 33.48 -4.87
C SER A 447 -3.29 34.54 -5.54
N ASP A 448 -3.53 35.80 -5.23
CA ASP A 448 -2.85 36.98 -5.79
C ASP A 448 -1.53 37.32 -5.10
N ASN A 449 -0.93 36.39 -4.35
CA ASN A 449 0.28 36.64 -3.55
C ASN A 449 0.15 37.78 -2.55
N LYS A 450 -1.04 37.96 -2.02
CA LYS A 450 -1.37 38.98 -1.02
C LYS A 450 -2.09 38.35 0.17
N ARG A 451 -2.55 39.18 1.08
CA ARG A 451 -3.36 38.78 2.22
C ARG A 451 -2.65 37.82 3.17
N PHE A 452 -1.33 38.01 3.31
CA PHE A 452 -0.52 37.20 4.20
C PHE A 452 -0.99 37.35 5.65
N LEU A 453 -1.02 36.23 6.36
CA LEU A 453 -1.22 36.20 7.80
C LEU A 453 0.02 36.75 8.49
N ASP A 454 -0.18 37.80 9.28
CA ASP A 454 0.83 38.31 10.21
C ASP A 454 0.71 37.53 11.51
N GLY A 455 1.47 36.43 11.62
CA GLY A 455 1.32 35.57 12.78
C GLY A 455 1.98 34.20 12.59
N ALA A 456 1.62 33.30 13.46
CA ALA A 456 2.15 31.95 13.55
C ALA A 456 1.04 30.91 13.49
N ILE A 457 1.39 29.73 13.01
CA ILE A 457 0.49 28.57 12.96
C ILE A 457 1.10 27.40 13.74
N LEU A 458 0.25 26.62 14.38
CA LEU A 458 0.64 25.48 15.20
C LEU A 458 0.04 24.18 14.69
N GLU A 459 -1.24 24.18 14.32
CA GLU A 459 -1.93 22.99 13.82
C GLU A 459 -3.13 23.38 12.95
N ALA A 460 -3.40 22.62 11.89
CA ALA A 460 -4.60 22.71 11.10
C ALA A 460 -5.25 21.35 10.93
N ARG A 461 -6.60 21.32 10.91
CA ARG A 461 -7.39 20.11 10.77
C ARG A 461 -8.57 20.33 9.85
N ILE A 462 -8.90 19.31 9.07
CA ILE A 462 -10.11 19.27 8.25
C ILE A 462 -10.89 18.02 8.59
N TRP A 463 -12.18 18.17 8.81
CA TRP A 463 -13.11 17.09 9.15
C TRP A 463 -14.23 17.03 8.12
N TYR A 464 -14.70 15.83 7.82
CA TYR A 464 -15.91 15.61 7.00
C TYR A 464 -17.20 15.47 7.84
N VAL A 465 -17.16 15.94 9.09
CA VAL A 465 -18.28 15.99 10.04
C VAL A 465 -18.42 17.39 10.65
N CYS A 466 -19.60 17.71 11.17
CA CYS A 466 -19.80 18.87 12.04
C CYS A 466 -19.35 18.51 13.45
N ARG A 467 -18.30 19.15 13.94
CA ARG A 467 -17.87 18.99 15.33
C ARG A 467 -18.76 19.78 16.27
N THR A 468 -19.03 19.22 17.45
CA THR A 468 -19.80 19.92 18.50
C THR A 468 -18.91 20.92 19.25
N GLU A 469 -19.54 21.86 19.95
CA GLU A 469 -18.84 22.84 20.79
C GLU A 469 -17.97 22.16 21.85
N GLU A 470 -18.46 21.09 22.48
CA GLU A 470 -17.74 20.31 23.48
C GLU A 470 -16.48 19.66 22.87
N GLN A 471 -16.60 19.07 21.68
CA GLN A 471 -15.47 18.47 20.96
C GLN A 471 -14.43 19.53 20.58
N LEU A 472 -14.89 20.69 20.05
CA LEU A 472 -14.01 21.79 19.69
C LEU A 472 -13.28 22.35 20.91
N LYS A 473 -13.97 22.48 22.06
CA LYS A 473 -13.39 22.97 23.30
C LYS A 473 -12.38 21.99 23.90
N ALA A 474 -12.73 20.71 23.94
CA ALA A 474 -11.85 19.66 24.49
C ALA A 474 -10.55 19.52 23.69
N ASN A 475 -10.61 19.66 22.37
CA ASN A 475 -9.46 19.44 21.47
C ASN A 475 -8.87 20.73 20.89
N ALA A 476 -9.23 21.89 21.42
CA ALA A 476 -8.82 23.18 20.86
C ALA A 476 -7.29 23.35 20.76
N TRP A 477 -6.53 22.88 21.76
CA TRP A 477 -5.08 23.00 21.79
C TRP A 477 -4.36 21.74 21.33
N ASN A 478 -4.82 20.58 21.76
CA ASN A 478 -4.29 19.27 21.43
C ASN A 478 -5.40 18.34 20.95
N LEU A 479 -5.12 17.57 19.94
CA LEU A 479 -5.93 16.42 19.54
C LEU A 479 -5.16 15.15 19.92
N GLU A 480 -5.63 14.49 20.98
CA GLU A 480 -4.93 13.30 21.52
C GLU A 480 -5.12 12.07 20.66
N GLU A 481 -6.30 11.90 20.07
CA GLU A 481 -6.57 10.78 19.18
C GLU A 481 -5.87 10.95 17.83
N VAL A 482 -5.33 9.86 17.28
CA VAL A 482 -4.63 9.89 15.96
C VAL A 482 -5.60 10.09 14.83
N ASN A 483 -6.61 9.22 14.74
CA ASN A 483 -7.62 9.17 13.70
C ASN A 483 -9.02 9.12 14.31
N PRO A 484 -9.47 10.18 14.98
CA PRO A 484 -10.83 10.21 15.46
C PRO A 484 -11.79 10.17 14.26
N GLU A 485 -12.94 9.56 14.46
CA GLU A 485 -13.97 9.46 13.43
C GLU A 485 -14.30 10.84 12.84
N GLY A 486 -14.26 10.94 11.53
CA GLY A 486 -14.57 12.17 10.81
C GLY A 486 -13.38 13.05 10.49
N LEU A 487 -12.18 12.76 10.95
CA LEU A 487 -10.97 13.50 10.58
C LEU A 487 -10.55 13.14 9.16
N LEU A 488 -10.45 14.16 8.28
CA LEU A 488 -10.00 14.01 6.90
C LEU A 488 -8.50 14.28 6.76
N ALA A 489 -8.00 15.32 7.41
CA ALA A 489 -6.59 15.69 7.35
C ALA A 489 -6.16 16.46 8.61
N ARG A 490 -4.88 16.30 8.98
CA ARG A 490 -4.25 16.98 10.13
C ARG A 490 -2.81 17.34 9.83
N TRP A 491 -2.45 18.59 10.01
CA TRP A 491 -1.07 19.06 9.88
C TRP A 491 -0.62 19.69 11.20
N ASP A 492 0.39 19.08 11.81
CA ASP A 492 1.08 19.61 12.99
C ASP A 492 2.33 20.37 12.53
N PHE A 493 2.33 21.69 12.68
CA PHE A 493 3.41 22.57 12.25
C PHE A 493 4.56 22.65 13.24
N SER A 494 4.65 21.71 14.17
CA SER A 494 5.64 21.70 15.24
C SER A 494 6.93 20.95 14.91
N ALA A 495 7.34 20.92 13.65
CA ALA A 495 8.52 20.19 13.20
C ALA A 495 9.84 20.59 13.92
N GLY A 496 10.00 21.89 14.25
CA GLY A 496 11.20 22.39 14.96
C GLY A 496 12.51 22.18 14.19
N ALA A 497 12.45 21.92 12.88
CA ALA A 497 13.56 21.74 11.95
C ALA A 497 13.22 22.35 10.60
N PRO A 498 14.21 22.69 9.74
CA PRO A 498 13.95 23.15 8.38
C PRO A 498 13.12 22.11 7.61
N VAL A 499 12.03 22.54 6.98
CA VAL A 499 11.13 21.66 6.24
C VAL A 499 10.73 22.26 4.91
N ALA A 500 10.54 21.42 3.89
CA ALA A 500 10.01 21.79 2.59
C ALA A 500 8.48 21.66 2.53
N TYR A 501 7.92 20.78 3.33
CA TYR A 501 6.49 20.51 3.46
C TYR A 501 6.19 19.92 4.85
N ILE A 502 4.92 19.94 5.25
CA ILE A 502 4.41 19.26 6.44
C ILE A 502 3.49 18.14 5.98
N GLU A 503 3.68 16.95 6.51
CA GLU A 503 2.86 15.79 6.17
C GLU A 503 1.52 15.79 6.91
N ASP A 504 0.55 15.15 6.29
CA ASP A 504 -0.69 14.80 6.94
C ASP A 504 -0.41 13.76 8.04
N GLY A 505 -0.76 14.09 9.26
CA GLY A 505 -0.61 13.21 10.42
C GLY A 505 -1.73 12.19 10.58
N THR A 506 -2.66 12.07 9.61
CA THR A 506 -3.68 11.01 9.60
C THR A 506 -3.15 9.75 8.94
N ASN A 507 -3.78 8.60 9.20
CA ASN A 507 -3.52 7.36 8.47
C ASN A 507 -4.45 7.26 7.23
N SER A 508 -4.79 8.39 6.62
CA SER A 508 -5.61 8.39 5.42
C SER A 508 -4.80 7.96 4.19
N ASP A 509 -5.45 7.31 3.23
CA ASP A 509 -4.83 6.90 1.96
C ASP A 509 -4.49 8.08 1.03
N HIS A 510 -4.66 9.32 1.50
CA HIS A 510 -4.62 10.51 0.64
C HIS A 510 -3.28 11.26 0.61
N GLU A 511 -2.33 10.98 1.48
CA GLU A 511 -1.00 11.63 1.53
C GLU A 511 -1.04 13.15 1.27
N LEU A 512 -1.87 13.88 2.00
CA LEU A 512 -2.08 15.32 1.81
C LEU A 512 -0.91 16.13 2.37
N LEU A 513 0.02 16.52 1.51
CA LEU A 513 1.16 17.35 1.90
C LEU A 513 0.76 18.83 2.01
N MET A 514 1.21 19.49 3.08
CA MET A 514 1.10 20.93 3.23
C MET A 514 2.42 21.57 2.77
N HIS A 515 2.41 22.18 1.59
CA HIS A 515 3.56 22.78 0.95
C HIS A 515 3.86 24.17 1.52
N ILE A 516 5.12 24.55 1.50
CA ILE A 516 5.57 25.90 1.92
C ILE A 516 5.47 26.87 0.74
N SER A 517 5.01 28.07 1.02
CA SER A 517 4.91 29.18 0.07
C SER A 517 5.59 30.43 0.62
N LYS A 518 6.17 31.23 -0.27
CA LYS A 518 6.73 32.54 0.00
C LYS A 518 5.97 33.65 -0.74
N TYR A 519 6.35 34.90 -0.46
CA TYR A 519 5.78 36.10 -1.07
C TYR A 519 5.72 36.02 -2.62
N ASP A 520 6.79 35.60 -3.25
CA ASP A 520 6.95 35.56 -4.70
C ASP A 520 6.80 34.17 -5.33
N SER A 521 6.54 33.14 -4.53
CA SER A 521 6.46 31.74 -4.98
C SER A 521 5.43 30.94 -4.19
N TRP A 522 4.69 30.07 -4.91
CA TRP A 522 3.86 29.06 -4.28
C TRP A 522 4.67 27.87 -3.76
N ASN A 523 5.88 27.68 -4.27
CA ASN A 523 6.75 26.57 -3.90
C ASN A 523 8.06 27.12 -3.32
N ALA A 524 8.14 27.24 -2.01
CA ALA A 524 9.40 27.48 -1.33
C ALA A 524 10.11 26.13 -1.12
N THR A 525 11.43 26.14 -1.24
CA THR A 525 12.24 24.93 -1.05
C THR A 525 12.40 24.56 0.41
N GLU A 526 12.17 25.51 1.33
CA GLU A 526 12.41 25.32 2.75
C GLU A 526 11.69 26.37 3.59
N PHE A 527 11.20 25.95 4.76
CA PHE A 527 10.84 26.83 5.87
C PHE A 527 11.97 26.82 6.90
N PRO A 528 12.70 27.94 7.10
CA PRO A 528 13.95 27.89 7.83
C PRO A 528 13.75 27.79 9.34
N MET A 529 14.71 27.17 10.04
CA MET A 529 14.72 27.01 11.50
C MET A 529 14.52 28.33 12.25
N SER A 530 15.06 29.43 11.75
CA SER A 530 14.94 30.77 12.37
C SER A 530 13.50 31.30 12.46
N ARG A 531 12.56 30.68 11.77
CA ARG A 531 11.14 31.02 11.80
C ARG A 531 10.31 30.12 12.71
N PHE A 532 10.91 29.11 13.33
CA PHE A 532 10.26 28.35 14.39
C PHE A 532 10.41 29.05 15.72
N GLY A 533 9.37 29.01 16.53
CA GLY A 533 9.38 29.47 17.92
C GLY A 533 8.76 28.42 18.83
N GLU A 534 8.97 28.58 20.13
CA GLU A 534 8.41 27.68 21.14
C GLU A 534 6.98 28.06 21.48
N ALA A 535 6.06 27.11 21.35
CA ALA A 535 4.67 27.28 21.77
C ALA A 535 4.51 26.91 23.26
N PRO A 536 3.52 27.48 23.97
CA PRO A 536 3.19 27.06 25.33
C PRO A 536 2.85 25.55 25.38
N ILE A 537 3.32 24.86 26.41
CA ILE A 537 2.96 23.46 26.66
C ILE A 537 1.52 23.39 27.16
N GLU A 538 1.15 24.27 28.07
CA GLU A 538 -0.20 24.36 28.60
C GLU A 538 -1.14 25.09 27.63
N VAL A 539 -2.43 24.80 27.73
CA VAL A 539 -3.47 25.46 26.94
C VAL A 539 -3.43 26.98 27.22
N PRO A 540 -3.09 27.84 26.23
CA PRO A 540 -2.84 29.24 26.45
C PRO A 540 -4.11 30.11 26.45
N PHE A 541 -5.28 29.52 26.20
CA PHE A 541 -6.57 30.21 26.20
C PHE A 541 -7.54 29.56 27.20
N LYS A 542 -8.33 30.40 27.84
CA LYS A 542 -9.30 29.99 28.86
C LYS A 542 -10.72 29.90 28.30
#